data_11fafd31be3980edaa541063cdc73a47
#
_entry.id   11fafd31be3980edaa541063cdc73a47
#
_cell.length_a   1.000
_cell.length_b   1.000
_cell.length_c   1.000
_cell.angle_alpha   90.00
_cell.angle_beta   90.00
_cell.angle_gamma   90.00
#
_symmetry.space_group_name_H-M   'P 1'
#
loop_
_entity.id
_entity.type
_entity.pdbx_description
1 polymer ?
#
loop_
_entity_poly.entity_id
_entity_poly.type
_entity_poly.pdbx_seq_one_letter_code
_entity_poly.pdbx_strand_id
1 'polypeptide(L)'
;MKTKRHRKILELIKENIVGTQEELADLLKKEGFNVTQATVSRDIKELALIKITAGNDQYRYSLPTEITVSETRLRFMLKEFVLNYA
;
A
#
# COMPACT_ATOMS: atom_id res chain seq x y z
N MET A 1 13.98 -11.01 -8.86
CA MET A 1 13.18 -10.47 -9.93
C MET A 1 12.14 -9.50 -9.42
N LYS A 2 11.86 -8.52 -10.23
CA LYS A 2 10.95 -7.45 -9.86
C LYS A 2 9.56 -7.95 -9.47
N THR A 3 9.01 -8.87 -10.26
CA THR A 3 7.67 -9.39 -10.00
C THR A 3 7.58 -10.12 -8.66
N LYS A 4 8.59 -10.94 -8.36
CA LYS A 4 8.61 -11.66 -7.09
C LYS A 4 8.75 -10.69 -5.92
N ARG A 5 9.59 -9.69 -6.09
CA ARG A 5 9.78 -8.69 -5.06
C ARG A 5 8.50 -7.89 -4.82
N HIS A 6 7.83 -7.49 -5.89
CA HIS A 6 6.58 -6.76 -5.77
C HIS A 6 5.52 -7.58 -5.06
N ARG A 7 5.42 -8.85 -5.39
CA ARG A 7 4.48 -9.75 -4.75
C ARG A 7 4.79 -9.89 -3.26
N LYS A 8 6.07 -10.01 -2.92
CA LYS A 8 6.47 -10.10 -1.52
C LYS A 8 6.17 -8.80 -0.76
N ILE A 9 6.38 -7.67 -1.40
CA ILE A 9 6.05 -6.38 -0.78
C ILE A 9 4.57 -6.32 -0.44
N LEU A 10 3.71 -6.73 -1.35
CA LEU A 10 2.27 -6.72 -1.12
C LEU A 10 1.88 -7.64 0.03
N GLU A 11 2.52 -8.80 0.10
CA GLU A 11 2.32 -9.72 1.22
C GLU A 11 2.73 -9.10 2.54
N LEU A 12 3.91 -8.52 2.56
CA LEU A 12 4.47 -7.96 3.78
C LEU A 12 3.65 -6.81 4.32
N ILE A 13 3.15 -5.94 3.46
CA ILE A 13 2.35 -4.82 3.93
C ILE A 13 0.96 -5.23 4.39
N LYS A 14 0.49 -6.40 3.96
CA LYS A 14 -0.77 -6.94 4.45
C LYS A 14 -0.60 -7.60 5.81
N GLU A 15 0.49 -8.32 5.98
CA GLU A 15 0.72 -9.08 7.21
C GLU A 15 1.33 -8.26 8.33
N ASN A 16 1.96 -7.14 7.99
CA ASN A 16 2.65 -6.32 8.96
C ASN A 16 2.24 -4.87 8.79
N ILE A 17 2.34 -4.12 9.87
CA ILE A 17 2.16 -2.67 9.80
C ILE A 17 3.50 -2.07 9.42
N VAL A 18 3.64 -1.78 8.14
CA VAL A 18 4.89 -1.23 7.61
C VAL A 18 4.66 0.25 7.29
N GLY A 19 5.30 1.11 8.05
CA GLY A 19 5.09 2.55 7.94
C GLY A 19 6.20 3.31 7.25
N THR A 20 7.37 2.68 7.05
CA THR A 20 8.50 3.35 6.41
C THR A 20 9.14 2.46 5.36
N GLN A 21 9.84 3.11 4.45
CA GLN A 21 10.60 2.40 3.43
C GLN A 21 11.69 1.55 4.05
N GLU A 22 12.26 2.05 5.12
CA GLU A 22 13.32 1.37 5.84
C GLU A 22 12.83 0.06 6.42
N GLU A 23 11.66 0.09 7.04
CA GLU A 23 11.05 -1.12 7.58
C GLU A 23 10.77 -2.14 6.49
N LEU A 24 10.27 -1.67 5.36
CA LEU A 24 9.99 -2.56 4.25
C LEU A 24 11.26 -3.18 3.69
N ALA A 25 12.32 -2.37 3.57
CA ALA A 25 13.59 -2.87 3.10
C ALA A 25 14.15 -3.95 4.03
N ASP A 26 14.02 -3.72 5.33
CA ASP A 26 14.49 -4.69 6.32
C ASP A 26 13.74 -6.00 6.23
N LEU A 27 12.42 -5.92 6.07
CA LEU A 27 11.61 -7.12 5.93
C LEU A 27 11.96 -7.89 4.66
N LEU A 28 12.20 -7.17 3.58
CA LEU A 28 12.60 -7.81 2.32
C LEU A 28 13.94 -8.49 2.45
N LYS A 29 14.88 -7.87 3.16
CA LYS A 29 16.18 -8.48 3.40
C LYS A 29 16.06 -9.76 4.20
N LYS A 30 15.18 -9.77 5.18
CA LYS A 30 14.91 -10.97 5.97
C LYS A 30 14.34 -12.09 5.13
N GLU A 31 13.62 -11.74 4.08
CA GLU A 31 13.04 -12.71 3.17
C GLU A 31 14.03 -13.14 2.07
N GLY A 32 15.24 -12.65 2.13
CA GLY A 32 16.27 -13.04 1.18
C GLY A 32 16.40 -12.14 -0.03
N PHE A 33 15.70 -11.03 -0.05
CA PHE A 33 15.82 -10.08 -1.16
C PHE A 33 16.92 -9.08 -0.87
N ASN A 34 17.83 -8.93 -1.82
CA ASN A 34 18.92 -7.99 -1.69
C ASN A 34 18.50 -6.65 -2.28
N VAL A 35 17.97 -5.79 -1.43
CA VAL A 35 17.42 -4.51 -1.87
C VAL A 35 18.04 -3.34 -1.11
N THR A 36 17.99 -2.16 -1.74
CA THR A 36 18.38 -0.92 -1.10
C THR A 36 17.12 -0.09 -0.88
N GLN A 37 17.24 0.97 -0.07
CA GLN A 37 16.12 1.87 0.13
C GLN A 37 15.67 2.50 -1.18
N ALA A 38 16.61 2.82 -2.05
CA ALA A 38 16.29 3.39 -3.35
C ALA A 38 15.42 2.44 -4.18
N THR A 39 15.76 1.16 -4.16
CA THR A 39 14.98 0.15 -4.86
C THR A 39 13.58 0.04 -4.28
N VAL A 40 13.49 0.01 -2.96
CA VAL A 40 12.19 -0.09 -2.28
C VAL A 40 11.34 1.14 -2.58
N SER A 41 11.95 2.32 -2.54
CA SER A 41 11.25 3.56 -2.85
C SER A 41 10.68 3.52 -4.26
N ARG A 42 11.45 3.01 -5.19
CA ARG A 42 11.01 2.89 -6.57
C ARG A 42 9.86 1.88 -6.69
N ASP A 43 9.97 0.77 -5.99
CA ASP A 43 8.91 -0.24 -6.00
C ASP A 43 7.61 0.31 -5.43
N ILE A 44 7.72 1.10 -4.37
CA ILE A 44 6.55 1.73 -3.76
C ILE A 44 5.85 2.61 -4.78
N LYS A 45 6.61 3.35 -5.56
CA LYS A 45 6.04 4.21 -6.60
C LYS A 45 5.44 3.38 -7.73
N GLU A 46 6.11 2.32 -8.13
CA GLU A 46 5.64 1.47 -9.21
C GLU A 46 4.35 0.74 -8.85
N LEU A 47 4.24 0.34 -7.59
CA LEU A 47 3.04 -0.31 -7.09
C LEU A 47 1.97 0.70 -6.69
N ALA A 48 2.30 1.98 -6.74
CA ALA A 48 1.40 3.05 -6.35
C ALA A 48 0.90 2.91 -4.92
N LEU A 49 1.77 2.45 -4.04
CA LEU A 49 1.40 2.29 -2.64
C LEU A 49 1.17 3.64 -1.99
N ILE A 50 0.22 3.68 -1.10
CA ILE A 50 -0.09 4.90 -0.35
C ILE A 50 0.02 4.61 1.13
N LYS A 51 0.15 5.66 1.92
CA LYS A 51 0.16 5.54 3.37
C LYS A 51 -1.22 5.85 3.91
N ILE A 52 -1.72 4.97 4.75
CA ILE A 52 -3.01 5.19 5.40
C ILE A 52 -2.79 5.13 6.90
N THR A 53 -3.74 5.64 7.64
CA THR A 53 -3.68 5.61 9.09
C THR A 53 -4.00 4.21 9.58
N ALA A 54 -3.11 3.68 10.42
CA ALA A 54 -3.31 2.35 11.00
C ALA A 54 -3.85 2.44 12.43
N GLY A 55 -4.28 3.61 12.87
CA GLY A 55 -4.76 3.86 14.21
C GLY A 55 -3.65 4.37 15.12
N ASN A 56 -4.00 5.07 16.18
CA ASN A 56 -3.04 5.57 17.19
C ASN A 56 -1.82 6.28 16.60
N ASP A 57 -2.06 7.17 15.65
CA ASP A 57 -0.99 7.97 15.01
C ASP A 57 0.03 7.14 14.24
N GLN A 58 -0.32 5.91 13.90
CA GLN A 58 0.54 5.08 13.08
C GLN A 58 0.07 5.10 11.64
N TYR A 59 1.03 4.95 10.75
CA TYR A 59 0.75 4.88 9.31
C TYR A 59 1.25 3.57 8.76
N ARG A 60 0.62 3.10 7.70
CA ARG A 60 1.05 1.88 7.03
C ARG A 60 0.87 2.04 5.53
N TYR A 61 1.70 1.33 4.78
CA TYR A 61 1.53 1.27 3.34
C TYR A 61 0.37 0.35 3.00
N SER A 62 -0.33 0.69 1.95
CA SER A 62 -1.45 -0.11 1.48
C SER A 62 -1.63 0.08 -0.01
N LEU A 63 -2.29 -0.89 -0.64
CA LEU A 63 -2.62 -0.78 -2.04
C LEU A 63 -3.81 0.15 -2.23
N PRO A 64 -3.73 1.07 -3.19
CA PRO A 64 -4.86 1.95 -3.47
C PRO A 64 -6.12 1.17 -3.83
N THR A 65 -5.95 0.03 -4.50
CA THR A 65 -7.10 -0.78 -4.92
C THR A 65 -7.89 -1.32 -3.75
N GLU A 66 -7.21 -1.71 -2.68
CA GLU A 66 -7.90 -2.22 -1.49
C GLU A 66 -8.72 -1.14 -0.82
N ILE A 67 -8.14 0.04 -0.71
CA ILE A 67 -8.83 1.18 -0.14
C ILE A 67 -9.96 1.61 -1.05
N THR A 68 -9.69 1.61 -2.35
CA THR A 68 -10.66 2.02 -3.34
C THR A 68 -11.92 1.15 -3.31
N VAL A 69 -11.77 -0.14 -3.01
CA VAL A 69 -12.94 -1.01 -2.93
C VAL A 69 -13.91 -0.53 -1.85
N SER A 70 -13.40 -0.26 -0.65
CA SER A 70 -14.26 0.24 0.43
C SER A 70 -14.73 1.65 0.16
N GLU A 71 -13.82 2.52 -0.26
CA GLU A 71 -14.18 3.90 -0.54
C GLU A 71 -15.08 4.03 -1.74
N THR A 72 -14.89 3.17 -2.72
CA THR A 72 -15.71 3.20 -3.91
C THR A 72 -17.16 2.93 -3.58
N ARG A 73 -17.43 2.06 -2.64
CA ARG A 73 -18.82 1.81 -2.21
C ARG A 73 -19.42 3.07 -1.62
N LEU A 74 -18.68 3.71 -0.72
CA LEU A 74 -19.17 4.94 -0.11
C LEU A 74 -19.31 6.04 -1.14
N ARG A 75 -18.31 6.19 -1.98
CA ARG A 75 -18.37 7.22 -3.02
C ARG A 75 -19.46 6.95 -4.03
N PHE A 76 -19.64 5.69 -4.34
CA PHE A 76 -20.68 5.31 -5.28
C PHE A 76 -22.04 5.70 -4.75
N MET A 77 -22.28 5.44 -3.49
CA MET A 77 -23.53 5.85 -2.85
C MET A 77 -23.68 7.36 -2.84
N LEU A 78 -22.59 8.05 -2.48
CA LEU A 78 -22.61 9.51 -2.47
C LEU A 78 -22.78 10.09 -3.85
N LYS A 79 -22.14 9.48 -4.83
CA LYS A 79 -22.27 9.93 -6.21
C LYS A 79 -23.67 9.75 -6.72
N GLU A 80 -24.33 8.69 -6.32
CA GLU A 80 -25.69 8.47 -6.73
C GLU A 80 -26.59 9.60 -6.23
N PHE A 81 -26.37 10.01 -5.00
CA PHE A 81 -27.09 11.16 -4.47
C PHE A 81 -26.77 12.41 -5.27
N VAL A 82 -25.49 12.64 -5.51
CA VAL A 82 -25.09 13.83 -6.24
C VAL A 82 -25.63 13.80 -7.66
N LEU A 83 -25.53 12.65 -8.30
CA LEU A 83 -26.01 12.52 -9.67
C LEU A 83 -27.53 12.64 -9.76
N ASN A 84 -28.21 12.26 -8.70
CA ASN A 84 -29.66 12.37 -8.68
C ASN A 84 -30.11 13.80 -8.66
N TYR A 85 -29.30 14.68 -8.18
CA TYR A 85 -29.63 16.09 -8.28
C TYR A 85 -29.00 16.77 -9.45
N ALA A 86 -28.05 16.10 -10.04
CA ALA A 86 -27.43 16.67 -11.23
C ALA A 86 -28.21 16.22 -12.47
#